data_13c9715229779481ff5a3423313d58f4
#
_entry.id   13c9715229779481ff5a3423313d58f4
#
_cell.length_a   1.000
_cell.length_b   1.000
_cell.length_c   1.000
_cell.angle_alpha   90.00
_cell.angle_beta   90.00
_cell.angle_gamma   90.00
#
_symmetry.space_group_name_H-M   'P 1'
#
loop_
_entity.id
_entity.type
_entity.pdbx_description
1 polymer ?
#
loop_
_entity_poly.entity_id
_entity_poly.type
_entity_poly.pdbx_seq_one_letter_code
_entity_poly.pdbx_strand_id
1 'polypeptide(L)'
;MYLTVCQQLKHLSKDEFLILRELCRTAKNLTNQAIYQVRQHYFEHSQYLPYEKNYAILKTSENYRLLNSNMAQQILKEVDGSFKSFFGLLKLAKQGKYPFSSCRLPKYLPKDGYATLIVGFVRLNGNRFVLPYSAAYKKHHKPVTITIPPVLADKTIKEIRIIPKADARFFEIQYTYQVEAAQRNLNPTHALAIDFGIDNLMTAVSNRGESFLIDGKRLKSINQWFNKRNACLQSVKDKQHYGKKTTRRQAVLQRKRNNQVRDYMGKAAKQVVTYCIRNDIG
;
A
#
# COMPACT_ATOMS: atom_id res chain seq x y z
N MET A 1 -0.18 -0.74 -19.50
CA MET A 1 0.54 -1.01 -18.23
C MET A 1 0.01 -0.08 -17.14
N TYR A 2 0.00 -0.50 -15.87
CA TYR A 2 -0.40 0.36 -14.75
C TYR A 2 0.81 0.70 -13.89
N LEU A 3 0.94 1.97 -13.53
CA LEU A 3 1.96 2.47 -12.62
C LEU A 3 1.32 3.14 -11.41
N THR A 4 2.07 3.23 -10.31
CA THR A 4 1.59 3.84 -9.07
C THR A 4 2.55 4.90 -8.57
N VAL A 5 2.00 6.09 -8.27
CA VAL A 5 2.71 7.17 -7.56
C VAL A 5 2.23 7.23 -6.13
N CYS A 6 3.16 7.36 -5.19
CA CYS A 6 2.87 7.49 -3.76
C CYS A 6 3.17 8.90 -3.27
N GLN A 7 2.25 9.48 -2.52
CA GLN A 7 2.40 10.78 -1.87
C GLN A 7 2.08 10.64 -0.38
N GLN A 8 2.88 11.29 0.47
CA GLN A 8 2.52 11.42 1.88
C GLN A 8 1.57 12.59 2.06
N LEU A 9 0.44 12.35 2.74
CA LEU A 9 -0.46 13.42 3.13
C LEU A 9 0.18 14.21 4.28
N LYS A 10 0.53 15.46 4.00
CA LYS A 10 1.09 16.43 4.95
C LYS A 10 0.11 17.58 5.11
N HIS A 11 0.27 18.33 6.20
CA HIS A 11 -0.49 19.55 6.46
C HIS A 11 -2.02 19.36 6.52
N LEU A 12 -2.48 18.15 6.89
CA LEU A 12 -3.89 17.93 7.19
C LEU A 12 -4.28 18.76 8.42
N SER A 13 -5.41 19.44 8.35
CA SER A 13 -6.05 20.02 9.52
C SER A 13 -6.44 18.93 10.53
N LYS A 14 -6.76 19.33 11.75
CA LYS A 14 -7.22 18.38 12.78
C LYS A 14 -8.48 17.63 12.32
N ASP A 15 -9.41 18.35 11.70
CA ASP A 15 -10.68 17.78 11.25
C ASP A 15 -10.47 16.80 10.08
N GLU A 16 -9.70 17.17 9.07
CA GLU A 16 -9.36 16.26 7.96
C GLU A 16 -8.65 15.00 8.44
N PHE A 17 -7.75 15.14 9.41
CA PHE A 17 -7.06 14.00 10.02
C PHE A 17 -8.04 13.08 10.75
N LEU A 18 -8.99 13.63 11.53
CA LEU A 18 -10.00 12.85 12.24
C LEU A 18 -10.96 12.16 11.28
N ILE A 19 -11.41 12.85 10.24
CA ILE A 19 -12.26 12.30 9.18
C ILE A 19 -11.59 11.09 8.52
N LEU A 20 -10.33 11.22 8.11
CA LEU A 20 -9.59 10.11 7.49
C LEU A 20 -9.44 8.91 8.44
N ARG A 21 -9.21 9.16 9.73
CA ARG A 21 -9.15 8.09 10.74
C ARG A 21 -10.48 7.39 10.91
N GLU A 22 -11.56 8.14 10.98
CA GLU A 22 -12.92 7.60 11.13
C GLU A 22 -13.28 6.74 9.93
N LEU A 23 -13.13 7.27 8.71
CA LEU A 23 -13.43 6.52 7.49
C LEU A 23 -12.57 5.25 7.35
N CYS A 24 -11.27 5.30 7.70
CA CYS A 24 -10.41 4.11 7.70
C CYS A 24 -10.83 3.09 8.77
N ARG A 25 -11.39 3.53 9.91
CA ARG A 25 -11.95 2.64 10.93
C ARG A 25 -13.25 2.00 10.45
N THR A 26 -14.13 2.78 9.85
CA THR A 26 -15.38 2.28 9.24
C THR A 26 -15.08 1.27 8.13
N ALA A 27 -14.09 1.54 7.28
CA ALA A 27 -13.60 0.62 6.28
C ALA A 27 -13.12 -0.71 6.89
N LYS A 28 -12.36 -0.66 8.00
CA LYS A 28 -11.93 -1.85 8.73
C LYS A 28 -13.13 -2.63 9.30
N ASN A 29 -14.14 -1.92 9.85
CA ASN A 29 -15.34 -2.57 10.36
C ASN A 29 -16.10 -3.30 9.25
N LEU A 30 -16.29 -2.63 8.11
CA LEU A 30 -16.92 -3.24 6.93
C LEU A 30 -16.13 -4.43 6.39
N THR A 31 -14.79 -4.34 6.33
CA THR A 31 -13.92 -5.45 5.96
C THR A 31 -14.16 -6.66 6.87
N ASN A 32 -14.18 -6.45 8.19
CA ASN A 32 -14.39 -7.53 9.15
C ASN A 32 -15.81 -8.12 9.05
N GLN A 33 -16.84 -7.30 8.83
CA GLN A 33 -18.19 -7.78 8.57
C GLN A 33 -18.25 -8.64 7.31
N ALA A 34 -17.58 -8.20 6.23
CA ALA A 34 -17.55 -8.95 4.97
C ALA A 34 -16.80 -10.29 5.12
N ILE A 35 -15.67 -10.31 5.82
CA ILE A 35 -14.96 -11.55 6.16
C ILE A 35 -15.83 -12.47 7.01
N TYR A 36 -16.56 -11.93 7.99
CA TYR A 36 -17.45 -12.70 8.86
C TYR A 36 -18.53 -13.41 8.04
N GLN A 37 -19.24 -12.69 7.17
CA GLN A 37 -20.30 -13.26 6.34
C GLN A 37 -19.79 -14.40 5.46
N VAL A 38 -18.64 -14.21 4.77
CA VAL A 38 -18.07 -15.25 3.91
C VAL A 38 -17.64 -16.48 4.73
N ARG A 39 -17.06 -16.27 5.92
CA ARG A 39 -16.62 -17.37 6.79
C ARG A 39 -17.79 -18.16 7.36
N GLN A 40 -18.83 -17.47 7.88
CA GLN A 40 -20.01 -18.16 8.40
C GLN A 40 -20.72 -18.96 7.33
N HIS A 41 -20.97 -18.36 6.18
CA HIS A 41 -21.57 -19.07 5.05
C HIS A 41 -20.76 -20.31 4.64
N TYR A 42 -19.41 -20.19 4.63
CA TYR A 42 -18.55 -21.32 4.29
C TYR A 42 -18.59 -22.43 5.35
N PHE A 43 -18.63 -22.09 6.64
CA PHE A 43 -18.70 -23.07 7.72
C PHE A 43 -20.05 -23.77 7.81
N GLU A 44 -21.14 -23.07 7.51
CA GLU A 44 -22.51 -23.60 7.57
C GLU A 44 -22.85 -24.43 6.32
N HIS A 45 -22.41 -24.00 5.13
CA HIS A 45 -22.87 -24.57 3.87
C HIS A 45 -21.74 -25.26 3.07
N SER A 46 -20.49 -25.21 3.53
CA SER A 46 -19.31 -25.67 2.77
C SER A 46 -19.19 -25.05 1.38
N GLN A 47 -19.81 -23.89 1.16
CA GLN A 47 -19.85 -23.16 -0.10
C GLN A 47 -19.27 -21.77 0.04
N TYR A 48 -18.68 -21.26 -1.05
CA TYR A 48 -18.19 -19.90 -1.11
C TYR A 48 -19.33 -18.90 -1.28
N LEU A 49 -19.32 -17.82 -0.48
CA LEU A 49 -20.24 -16.68 -0.64
C LEU A 49 -19.62 -15.65 -1.61
N PRO A 50 -20.10 -15.53 -2.85
CA PRO A 50 -19.54 -14.60 -3.82
C PRO A 50 -19.87 -13.14 -3.48
N TYR A 51 -19.14 -12.22 -4.14
CA TYR A 51 -19.25 -10.78 -3.93
C TYR A 51 -20.70 -10.28 -3.99
N GLU A 52 -21.49 -10.70 -4.97
CA GLU A 52 -22.86 -10.22 -5.20
C GLU A 52 -23.78 -10.54 -4.01
N LYS A 53 -23.67 -11.74 -3.47
CA LYS A 53 -24.46 -12.17 -2.30
C LYS A 53 -24.00 -11.45 -1.03
N ASN A 54 -22.69 -11.34 -0.82
CA ASN A 54 -22.13 -10.60 0.32
C ASN A 54 -22.50 -9.12 0.26
N TYR A 55 -22.47 -8.52 -0.93
CA TYR A 55 -22.94 -7.15 -1.17
C TYR A 55 -24.45 -7.01 -0.82
N ALA A 56 -25.30 -7.92 -1.28
CA ALA A 56 -26.74 -7.86 -0.99
C ALA A 56 -27.03 -7.86 0.51
N ILE A 57 -26.27 -8.63 1.30
CA ILE A 57 -26.39 -8.69 2.76
C ILE A 57 -25.91 -7.38 3.39
N LEU A 58 -24.76 -6.83 2.96
CA LEU A 58 -24.07 -5.75 3.67
C LEU A 58 -24.45 -4.33 3.22
N LYS A 59 -25.09 -4.15 2.05
CA LYS A 59 -25.46 -2.82 1.51
C LYS A 59 -26.35 -1.99 2.44
N THR A 60 -27.07 -2.63 3.36
CA THR A 60 -27.93 -1.99 4.35
C THR A 60 -27.26 -1.75 5.69
N SER A 61 -26.05 -2.29 5.91
CA SER A 61 -25.32 -2.14 7.17
C SER A 61 -24.89 -0.69 7.39
N GLU A 62 -24.78 -0.29 8.65
CA GLU A 62 -24.34 1.04 9.06
C GLU A 62 -22.97 1.39 8.47
N ASN A 63 -21.98 0.48 8.61
CA ASN A 63 -20.63 0.71 8.09
C ASN A 63 -20.59 0.88 6.56
N TYR A 64 -21.49 0.21 5.83
CA TYR A 64 -21.60 0.40 4.39
C TYR A 64 -22.18 1.78 4.05
N ARG A 65 -23.25 2.21 4.75
CA ARG A 65 -23.94 3.48 4.50
C ARG A 65 -23.14 4.71 4.90
N LEU A 66 -22.24 4.58 5.89
CA LEU A 66 -21.31 5.66 6.28
C LEU A 66 -20.26 5.94 5.20
N LEU A 67 -19.82 4.92 4.49
CA LEU A 67 -18.86 5.07 3.40
C LEU A 67 -19.56 5.47 2.10
N ASN A 68 -18.81 6.13 1.21
CA ASN A 68 -19.26 6.26 -0.18
C ASN A 68 -19.45 4.87 -0.80
N SER A 69 -20.52 4.66 -1.56
CA SER A 69 -20.89 3.36 -2.12
C SER A 69 -19.77 2.72 -2.96
N ASN A 70 -19.04 3.53 -3.74
CA ASN A 70 -17.89 3.02 -4.51
C ASN A 70 -16.77 2.50 -3.58
N MET A 71 -16.42 3.25 -2.53
CA MET A 71 -15.41 2.79 -1.55
C MET A 71 -15.87 1.52 -0.84
N ALA A 72 -17.13 1.45 -0.41
CA ALA A 72 -17.67 0.26 0.25
C ALA A 72 -17.64 -0.97 -0.67
N GLN A 73 -18.03 -0.81 -1.94
CA GLN A 73 -17.96 -1.89 -2.93
C GLN A 73 -16.51 -2.36 -3.18
N GLN A 74 -15.54 -1.45 -3.25
CA GLN A 74 -14.14 -1.84 -3.42
C GLN A 74 -13.61 -2.67 -2.23
N ILE A 75 -14.03 -2.32 -1.00
CA ILE A 75 -13.69 -3.12 0.18
C ILE A 75 -14.25 -4.54 0.07
N LEU A 76 -15.52 -4.68 -0.34
CA LEU A 76 -16.13 -6.00 -0.52
C LEU A 76 -15.45 -6.80 -1.63
N LYS A 77 -15.02 -6.17 -2.71
CA LYS A 77 -14.24 -6.80 -3.80
C LYS A 77 -12.86 -7.26 -3.33
N GLU A 78 -12.18 -6.50 -2.47
CA GLU A 78 -10.90 -6.94 -1.89
C GLU A 78 -11.07 -8.17 -0.98
N VAL A 79 -12.15 -8.22 -0.20
CA VAL A 79 -12.47 -9.41 0.60
C VAL A 79 -12.76 -10.61 -0.30
N ASP A 80 -13.57 -10.44 -1.34
CA ASP A 80 -13.86 -11.45 -2.36
C ASP A 80 -12.57 -11.99 -3.01
N GLY A 81 -11.69 -11.09 -3.46
CA GLY A 81 -10.38 -11.45 -4.03
C GLY A 81 -9.49 -12.23 -3.05
N SER A 82 -9.52 -11.87 -1.76
CA SER A 82 -8.76 -12.58 -0.72
C SER A 82 -9.24 -14.03 -0.54
N PHE A 83 -10.56 -14.25 -0.55
CA PHE A 83 -11.12 -15.61 -0.46
C PHE A 83 -10.91 -16.41 -1.76
N LYS A 84 -11.05 -15.79 -2.93
CA LYS A 84 -10.70 -16.43 -4.22
C LYS A 84 -9.25 -16.90 -4.23
N SER A 85 -8.33 -16.09 -3.73
CA SER A 85 -6.92 -16.47 -3.58
C SER A 85 -6.74 -17.64 -2.62
N PHE A 86 -7.42 -17.63 -1.48
CA PHE A 86 -7.41 -18.74 -0.50
C PHE A 86 -7.90 -20.05 -1.12
N PHE A 87 -9.05 -20.04 -1.80
CA PHE A 87 -9.59 -21.24 -2.46
C PHE A 87 -8.71 -21.70 -3.63
N GLY A 88 -8.09 -20.76 -4.35
CA GLY A 88 -7.09 -21.08 -5.37
C GLY A 88 -5.88 -21.84 -4.78
N LEU A 89 -5.34 -21.40 -3.64
CA LEU A 89 -4.27 -22.10 -2.93
C LEU A 89 -4.69 -23.46 -2.44
N LEU A 90 -5.92 -23.60 -1.90
CA LEU A 90 -6.46 -24.92 -1.50
C LEU A 90 -6.55 -25.88 -2.67
N LYS A 91 -6.95 -25.42 -3.86
CA LYS A 91 -6.98 -26.25 -5.07
C LYS A 91 -5.58 -26.73 -5.46
N LEU A 92 -4.57 -25.83 -5.40
CA LEU A 92 -3.18 -26.21 -5.66
C LEU A 92 -2.64 -27.20 -4.60
N ALA A 93 -3.01 -26.99 -3.33
CA ALA A 93 -2.60 -27.91 -2.25
C ALA A 93 -3.20 -29.33 -2.43
N LYS A 94 -4.47 -29.44 -2.84
CA LYS A 94 -5.10 -30.72 -3.19
C LYS A 94 -4.40 -31.42 -4.36
N GLN A 95 -3.76 -30.67 -5.26
CA GLN A 95 -2.95 -31.21 -6.37
C GLN A 95 -1.50 -31.53 -5.98
N GLY A 96 -1.12 -31.37 -4.71
CA GLY A 96 0.27 -31.55 -4.26
C GLY A 96 1.26 -30.44 -4.67
N LYS A 97 0.77 -29.37 -5.31
CA LYS A 97 1.60 -28.27 -5.83
C LYS A 97 1.86 -27.14 -4.80
N TYR A 98 1.22 -27.22 -3.64
CA TYR A 98 1.37 -26.21 -2.58
C TYR A 98 1.18 -26.86 -1.20
N PRO A 99 1.96 -26.48 -0.14
CA PRO A 99 1.81 -27.07 1.18
C PRO A 99 0.45 -26.71 1.80
N PHE A 100 -0.34 -27.71 2.21
CA PHE A 100 -1.65 -27.50 2.82
C PHE A 100 -1.55 -26.69 4.13
N SER A 101 -0.48 -26.90 4.91
CA SER A 101 -0.20 -26.18 6.16
C SER A 101 0.00 -24.67 5.97
N SER A 102 0.29 -24.21 4.74
CA SER A 102 0.44 -22.80 4.40
C SER A 102 -0.86 -22.14 3.92
N CYS A 103 -1.92 -22.90 3.66
CA CYS A 103 -3.23 -22.37 3.31
C CYS A 103 -3.93 -21.81 4.55
N ARG A 104 -4.13 -20.51 4.59
CA ARG A 104 -4.78 -19.83 5.73
C ARG A 104 -5.96 -18.99 5.29
N LEU A 105 -7.07 -19.12 6.00
CA LEU A 105 -8.24 -18.25 5.83
C LEU A 105 -7.86 -16.78 6.03
N PRO A 106 -8.44 -15.85 5.24
CA PRO A 106 -8.31 -14.42 5.46
C PRO A 106 -8.63 -14.05 6.91
N LYS A 107 -7.72 -13.33 7.56
CA LYS A 107 -7.84 -12.96 8.98
C LYS A 107 -8.63 -11.68 9.16
N TYR A 108 -9.31 -11.58 10.29
CA TYR A 108 -9.88 -10.31 10.73
C TYR A 108 -8.79 -9.28 11.01
N LEU A 109 -9.09 -8.03 10.67
CA LEU A 109 -8.26 -6.90 11.09
C LEU A 109 -8.43 -6.64 12.59
N PRO A 110 -7.39 -6.16 13.28
CA PRO A 110 -7.43 -5.91 14.73
C PRO A 110 -8.58 -4.97 15.14
N LYS A 111 -9.12 -5.14 16.36
CA LYS A 111 -10.21 -4.32 16.89
C LYS A 111 -9.94 -2.81 16.75
N ASP A 112 -8.74 -2.38 17.13
CA ASP A 112 -8.30 -0.98 17.05
C ASP A 112 -7.57 -0.63 15.75
N GLY A 113 -7.62 -1.51 14.75
CA GLY A 113 -6.98 -1.33 13.46
C GLY A 113 -7.72 -0.38 12.54
N TYR A 114 -7.12 -0.17 11.37
CA TYR A 114 -7.61 0.68 10.29
C TYR A 114 -7.41 -0.05 8.96
N ALA A 115 -8.32 0.16 8.00
CA ALA A 115 -8.18 -0.35 6.65
C ALA A 115 -7.93 0.77 5.64
N THR A 116 -7.45 0.41 4.47
CA THR A 116 -7.25 1.31 3.34
C THR A 116 -8.60 1.75 2.78
N LEU A 117 -8.72 3.04 2.45
CA LEU A 117 -9.83 3.53 1.64
C LEU A 117 -9.45 3.39 0.16
N ILE A 118 -10.35 2.84 -0.64
CA ILE A 118 -10.13 2.59 -2.07
C ILE A 118 -11.22 3.31 -2.85
N VAL A 119 -10.80 4.20 -3.74
CA VAL A 119 -11.67 4.92 -4.65
C VAL A 119 -11.39 4.44 -6.07
N GLY A 120 -12.26 3.58 -6.59
CA GLY A 120 -12.14 3.00 -7.94
C GLY A 120 -12.77 3.86 -9.03
N PHE A 121 -13.57 4.87 -8.67
CA PHE A 121 -14.12 5.84 -9.60
C PHE A 121 -13.64 7.24 -9.23
N VAL A 122 -12.57 7.68 -9.89
CA VAL A 122 -11.87 8.92 -9.58
C VAL A 122 -12.41 10.07 -10.42
N ARG A 123 -12.85 11.13 -9.73
CA ARG A 123 -13.17 12.42 -10.35
C ARG A 123 -12.22 13.47 -9.81
N LEU A 124 -11.57 14.20 -10.70
CA LEU A 124 -10.69 15.32 -10.36
C LEU A 124 -11.38 16.63 -10.70
N ASN A 125 -11.09 17.65 -9.89
CA ASN A 125 -11.43 19.04 -10.18
C ASN A 125 -10.11 19.81 -10.39
N GLY A 126 -9.69 19.93 -11.65
CA GLY A 126 -8.35 20.36 -12.00
C GLY A 126 -7.28 19.47 -11.39
N ASN A 127 -6.39 20.05 -10.59
CA ASN A 127 -5.33 19.32 -9.89
C ASN A 127 -5.74 18.84 -8.47
N ARG A 128 -7.04 18.85 -8.15
CA ARG A 128 -7.56 18.49 -6.82
C ARG A 128 -8.43 17.26 -6.87
N PHE A 129 -8.20 16.38 -5.93
CA PHE A 129 -9.06 15.25 -5.62
C PHE A 129 -9.85 15.55 -4.36
N VAL A 130 -11.17 15.50 -4.46
CA VAL A 130 -12.07 15.62 -3.32
C VAL A 130 -12.50 14.21 -2.91
N LEU A 131 -12.25 13.85 -1.64
CA LEU A 131 -12.62 12.53 -1.12
C LEU A 131 -14.15 12.36 -1.17
N PRO A 132 -14.66 11.34 -1.87
CA PRO A 132 -16.10 11.13 -1.98
C PRO A 132 -16.68 10.64 -0.65
N TYR A 133 -17.79 11.25 -0.22
CA TYR A 133 -18.55 10.87 0.97
C TYR A 133 -19.89 10.28 0.60
N SER A 134 -20.50 9.53 1.53
CA SER A 134 -21.93 9.23 1.43
C SER A 134 -22.77 10.50 1.63
N ALA A 135 -24.01 10.48 1.16
CA ALA A 135 -24.92 11.64 1.29
C ALA A 135 -25.12 12.05 2.77
N ALA A 136 -25.25 11.06 3.66
CA ALA A 136 -25.40 11.30 5.09
C ALA A 136 -24.12 11.91 5.70
N TYR A 137 -22.95 11.37 5.38
CA TYR A 137 -21.67 11.83 5.92
C TYR A 137 -21.34 13.27 5.47
N LYS A 138 -21.65 13.60 4.21
CA LYS A 138 -21.42 14.93 3.63
C LYS A 138 -22.16 16.06 4.36
N LYS A 139 -23.31 15.77 4.98
CA LYS A 139 -24.10 16.79 5.70
C LYS A 139 -23.41 17.32 6.95
N HIS A 140 -22.53 16.52 7.55
CA HIS A 140 -21.92 16.82 8.86
C HIS A 140 -20.43 17.08 8.81
N HIS A 141 -19.78 16.85 7.66
CA HIS A 141 -18.32 16.94 7.54
C HIS A 141 -17.88 17.79 6.35
N LYS A 142 -16.86 18.62 6.58
CA LYS A 142 -16.21 19.38 5.51
C LYS A 142 -15.47 18.43 4.56
N PRO A 143 -15.41 18.76 3.25
CA PRO A 143 -14.71 17.90 2.29
C PRO A 143 -13.20 17.87 2.54
N VAL A 144 -12.60 16.69 2.52
CA VAL A 144 -11.15 16.52 2.47
C VAL A 144 -10.71 16.67 1.03
N THR A 145 -9.88 17.68 0.76
CA THR A 145 -9.37 17.99 -0.58
C THR A 145 -7.87 17.80 -0.63
N ILE A 146 -7.41 17.04 -1.61
CA ILE A 146 -5.99 16.66 -1.76
C ILE A 146 -5.50 17.15 -3.12
N THR A 147 -4.40 17.91 -3.12
CA THR A 147 -3.71 18.30 -4.36
C THR A 147 -2.90 17.12 -4.88
N ILE A 148 -3.14 16.74 -6.13
CA ILE A 148 -2.40 15.66 -6.78
C ILE A 148 -0.99 16.12 -7.20
N PRO A 149 0.00 15.22 -7.23
CA PRO A 149 1.34 15.54 -7.69
C PRO A 149 1.36 16.02 -9.15
N PRO A 150 2.17 17.03 -9.50
CA PRO A 150 2.24 17.56 -10.87
C PRO A 150 2.56 16.51 -11.94
N VAL A 151 3.32 15.47 -11.58
CA VAL A 151 3.66 14.34 -12.47
C VAL A 151 2.43 13.55 -12.96
N LEU A 152 1.26 13.76 -12.34
CA LEU A 152 0.00 13.12 -12.69
C LEU A 152 -0.97 14.03 -13.42
N ALA A 153 -0.59 15.28 -13.72
CA ALA A 153 -1.49 16.30 -14.28
C ALA A 153 -2.10 15.90 -15.64
N ASP A 154 -1.32 15.15 -16.44
CA ASP A 154 -1.68 14.65 -17.77
C ASP A 154 -2.07 13.17 -17.78
N LYS A 155 -2.20 12.54 -16.61
CA LYS A 155 -2.46 11.10 -16.50
C LYS A 155 -3.90 10.78 -16.13
N THR A 156 -4.44 9.72 -16.72
CA THR A 156 -5.74 9.17 -16.35
C THR A 156 -5.59 8.30 -15.09
N ILE A 157 -5.98 8.84 -13.93
CA ILE A 157 -5.96 8.11 -12.66
C ILE A 157 -7.14 7.14 -12.65
N LYS A 158 -6.85 5.86 -12.46
CA LYS A 158 -7.84 4.77 -12.43
C LYS A 158 -8.31 4.43 -11.02
N GLU A 159 -7.42 4.55 -10.04
CA GLU A 159 -7.71 4.21 -8.66
C GLU A 159 -6.89 5.11 -7.71
N ILE A 160 -7.50 5.50 -6.60
CA ILE A 160 -6.84 6.19 -5.49
C ILE A 160 -7.00 5.35 -4.23
N ARG A 161 -5.88 5.09 -3.54
CA ARG A 161 -5.86 4.44 -2.23
C ARG A 161 -5.34 5.39 -1.16
N ILE A 162 -6.07 5.54 -0.06
CA ILE A 162 -5.59 6.25 1.14
C ILE A 162 -5.25 5.20 2.20
N ILE A 163 -3.96 5.10 2.52
CA ILE A 163 -3.40 4.04 3.35
C ILE A 163 -3.03 4.61 4.71
N PRO A 164 -3.70 4.15 5.79
CA PRO A 164 -3.31 4.50 7.15
C PRO A 164 -1.97 3.84 7.51
N LYS A 165 -1.03 4.60 8.03
CA LYS A 165 0.29 4.14 8.47
C LYS A 165 0.44 4.34 9.98
N ALA A 166 1.13 3.42 10.66
CA ALA A 166 1.44 3.49 12.09
C ALA A 166 0.18 3.75 12.96
N ASP A 167 -0.83 2.89 12.84
CA ASP A 167 -2.13 2.99 13.52
C ASP A 167 -2.87 4.30 13.18
N ALA A 168 -2.89 4.65 11.89
CA ALA A 168 -3.48 5.88 11.36
C ALA A 168 -2.94 7.17 12.01
N ARG A 169 -1.66 7.18 12.38
CA ARG A 169 -0.94 8.41 12.79
C ARG A 169 -0.49 9.23 11.58
N PHE A 170 -0.38 8.60 10.44
CA PHE A 170 -0.01 9.19 9.15
C PHE A 170 -0.84 8.55 8.05
N PHE A 171 -0.97 9.27 6.94
CA PHE A 171 -1.62 8.75 5.74
C PHE A 171 -0.70 8.89 4.54
N GLU A 172 -0.71 7.85 3.70
CA GLU A 172 -0.09 7.83 2.39
C GLU A 172 -1.21 7.67 1.36
N ILE A 173 -1.15 8.43 0.28
CA ILE A 173 -2.07 8.28 -0.83
C ILE A 173 -1.31 7.67 -2.01
N GLN A 174 -1.92 6.71 -2.67
CA GLN A 174 -1.41 6.07 -3.87
C GLN A 174 -2.35 6.34 -5.02
N TYR A 175 -1.79 6.73 -6.14
CA TYR A 175 -2.50 7.00 -7.38
C TYR A 175 -2.07 5.96 -8.41
N THR A 176 -3.00 5.12 -8.85
CA THR A 176 -2.77 4.15 -9.92
C THR A 176 -3.27 4.76 -11.23
N TYR A 177 -2.41 4.81 -12.24
CA TYR A 177 -2.70 5.39 -13.54
C TYR A 177 -2.23 4.47 -14.66
N GLN A 178 -2.85 4.62 -15.83
CA GLN A 178 -2.52 3.85 -17.00
C GLN A 178 -1.49 4.58 -17.85
N VAL A 179 -0.51 3.84 -18.34
CA VAL A 179 0.46 4.31 -19.34
C VAL A 179 0.61 3.29 -20.45
N GLU A 180 0.91 3.75 -21.63
CA GLU A 180 1.36 2.88 -22.71
C GLU A 180 2.79 2.42 -22.41
N ALA A 181 3.05 1.15 -22.60
CA ALA A 181 4.40 0.61 -22.44
C ALA A 181 5.25 1.09 -23.62
N ALA A 182 6.21 1.95 -23.36
CA ALA A 182 7.21 2.29 -24.37
C ALA A 182 8.16 1.10 -24.52
N GLN A 183 8.02 0.36 -25.62
CA GLN A 183 9.00 -0.64 -26.03
C GLN A 183 10.23 0.08 -26.57
N ARG A 184 11.40 -0.25 -26.00
CA ARG A 184 12.68 0.16 -26.53
C ARG A 184 13.33 -1.07 -27.14
N ASN A 185 13.66 -1.01 -28.42
CA ASN A 185 14.35 -2.09 -29.11
C ASN A 185 15.83 -2.07 -28.72
N LEU A 186 16.11 -2.51 -27.49
CA LEU A 186 17.49 -2.67 -27.00
C LEU A 186 18.07 -3.97 -27.51
N ASN A 187 19.40 -4.04 -27.61
CA ASN A 187 20.10 -5.21 -28.11
C ASN A 187 20.07 -6.35 -27.05
N PRO A 188 19.40 -7.48 -27.33
CA PRO A 188 19.28 -8.57 -26.36
C PRO A 188 20.60 -9.36 -26.17
N THR A 189 21.61 -9.14 -26.98
CA THR A 189 22.94 -9.77 -26.82
C THR A 189 23.82 -9.01 -25.85
N HIS A 190 23.51 -7.73 -25.58
CA HIS A 190 24.20 -6.96 -24.56
C HIS A 190 23.54 -7.23 -23.20
N ALA A 191 24.33 -7.64 -22.23
CA ALA A 191 23.85 -8.03 -20.90
C ALA A 191 24.60 -7.28 -19.80
N LEU A 192 23.89 -7.02 -18.68
CA LEU A 192 24.45 -6.46 -17.46
C LEU A 192 24.25 -7.46 -16.31
N ALA A 193 25.33 -7.97 -15.76
CA ALA A 193 25.32 -8.74 -14.52
C ALA A 193 25.36 -7.78 -13.33
N ILE A 194 24.50 -8.01 -12.31
CA ILE A 194 24.43 -7.18 -11.10
C ILE A 194 24.57 -8.07 -9.88
N ASP A 195 25.58 -7.80 -9.07
CA ASP A 195 25.75 -8.38 -7.74
C ASP A 195 25.32 -7.38 -6.66
N PHE A 196 24.58 -7.86 -5.65
CA PHE A 196 24.08 -7.05 -4.55
C PHE A 196 24.87 -7.30 -3.28
N GLY A 197 25.37 -6.22 -2.67
CA GLY A 197 26.14 -6.27 -1.46
C GLY A 197 25.72 -5.24 -0.40
N ILE A 198 26.38 -5.26 0.75
CA ILE A 198 26.12 -4.35 1.87
C ILE A 198 26.95 -3.07 1.75
N ASP A 199 28.22 -3.20 1.44
CA ASP A 199 29.15 -2.07 1.32
C ASP A 199 29.06 -1.42 -0.06
N ASN A 200 28.99 -2.23 -1.09
CA ASN A 200 28.55 -1.84 -2.43
C ASN A 200 27.12 -2.33 -2.61
N LEU A 201 26.16 -1.42 -2.73
CA LEU A 201 24.76 -1.78 -2.92
C LEU A 201 24.59 -2.62 -4.19
N MET A 202 25.28 -2.24 -5.24
CA MET A 202 25.29 -2.93 -6.53
C MET A 202 26.69 -2.83 -7.13
N THR A 203 27.22 -3.96 -7.59
CA THR A 203 28.35 -4.05 -8.49
C THR A 203 27.84 -4.54 -9.82
N ALA A 204 27.99 -3.76 -10.88
CA ALA A 204 27.45 -4.09 -12.19
C ALA A 204 28.58 -4.23 -13.20
N VAL A 205 28.54 -5.29 -14.02
CA VAL A 205 29.51 -5.59 -15.07
C VAL A 205 28.75 -5.93 -16.36
N SER A 206 29.08 -5.22 -17.43
CA SER A 206 28.56 -5.49 -18.77
C SER A 206 29.42 -6.55 -19.48
N ASN A 207 28.79 -7.35 -20.34
CA ASN A 207 29.52 -8.28 -21.20
C ASN A 207 30.39 -7.57 -22.28
N ARG A 208 30.38 -6.22 -22.31
CA ARG A 208 31.28 -5.39 -23.13
C ARG A 208 32.53 -4.92 -22.38
N GLY A 209 32.73 -5.38 -21.13
CA GLY A 209 33.88 -5.06 -20.31
C GLY A 209 33.77 -3.81 -19.44
N GLU A 210 32.64 -3.08 -19.51
CA GLU A 210 32.42 -1.91 -18.67
C GLU A 210 31.84 -2.33 -17.31
N SER A 211 32.20 -1.63 -16.23
CA SER A 211 31.70 -1.87 -14.89
C SER A 211 31.42 -0.57 -14.13
N PHE A 212 30.51 -0.62 -13.17
CA PHE A 212 30.27 0.47 -12.23
C PHE A 212 29.80 -0.03 -10.87
N LEU A 213 29.96 0.82 -9.86
CA LEU A 213 29.55 0.56 -8.48
C LEU A 213 28.51 1.58 -8.03
N ILE A 214 27.54 1.11 -7.24
CA ILE A 214 26.64 1.97 -6.49
C ILE A 214 26.93 1.74 -5.00
N ASP A 215 27.32 2.80 -4.29
CA ASP A 215 27.74 2.74 -2.91
C ASP A 215 26.61 2.31 -1.95
N GLY A 216 26.87 1.41 -1.05
CA GLY A 216 25.96 0.95 0.01
C GLY A 216 26.14 1.64 1.36
N LYS A 217 27.29 2.33 1.57
CA LYS A 217 27.67 2.92 2.85
C LYS A 217 26.65 3.94 3.35
N ARG A 218 26.03 4.71 2.44
CA ARG A 218 24.97 5.65 2.81
C ARG A 218 23.76 4.94 3.42
N LEU A 219 23.31 3.80 2.88
CA LEU A 219 22.22 3.01 3.45
C LEU A 219 22.62 2.44 4.80
N LYS A 220 23.84 1.97 4.93
CA LYS A 220 24.41 1.46 6.18
C LYS A 220 24.42 2.55 7.25
N SER A 221 24.87 3.75 6.95
CA SER A 221 24.85 4.92 7.85
C SER A 221 23.43 5.31 8.27
N ILE A 222 22.45 5.37 7.35
CA ILE A 222 21.04 5.64 7.64
C ILE A 222 20.49 4.59 8.62
N ASN A 223 20.79 3.31 8.40
CA ASN A 223 20.33 2.22 9.25
C ASN A 223 20.98 2.25 10.63
N GLN A 224 22.29 2.49 10.73
CA GLN A 224 23.02 2.62 12.00
C GLN A 224 22.48 3.78 12.83
N TRP A 225 22.29 4.94 12.22
CA TRP A 225 21.70 6.09 12.90
C TRP A 225 20.28 5.78 13.40
N PHE A 226 19.46 5.16 12.55
CA PHE A 226 18.10 4.75 12.92
C PHE A 226 18.12 3.78 14.11
N ASN A 227 18.95 2.74 14.06
CA ASN A 227 19.02 1.72 15.10
C ASN A 227 19.45 2.34 16.46
N LYS A 228 20.48 3.20 16.45
CA LYS A 228 20.93 3.92 17.65
C LYS A 228 19.83 4.80 18.26
N ARG A 229 19.14 5.58 17.43
CA ARG A 229 18.05 6.46 17.92
C ARG A 229 16.83 5.67 18.36
N ASN A 230 16.47 4.60 17.65
CA ASN A 230 15.35 3.75 18.02
C ASN A 230 15.61 3.00 19.34
N ALA A 231 16.84 2.53 19.58
CA ALA A 231 17.24 1.91 20.84
C ALA A 231 17.07 2.87 22.03
N CYS A 232 17.51 4.14 21.90
CA CYS A 232 17.27 5.16 22.93
C CYS A 232 15.77 5.37 23.21
N LEU A 233 14.94 5.47 22.15
CA LEU A 233 13.49 5.64 22.31
C LEU A 233 12.84 4.40 22.93
N GLN A 234 13.35 3.21 22.61
CA GLN A 234 12.87 1.95 23.18
C GLN A 234 13.19 1.89 24.69
N SER A 235 14.42 2.20 25.09
CA SER A 235 14.82 2.23 26.50
C SER A 235 13.93 3.18 27.32
N VAL A 236 13.65 4.40 26.82
CA VAL A 236 12.72 5.34 27.48
C VAL A 236 11.32 4.77 27.60
N LYS A 237 10.83 4.14 26.52
CA LYS A 237 9.52 3.51 26.49
C LYS A 237 9.40 2.38 27.52
N ASP A 238 10.42 1.55 27.64
CA ASP A 238 10.43 0.41 28.55
C ASP A 238 10.47 0.88 30.01
N LYS A 239 11.26 1.91 30.31
CA LYS A 239 11.31 2.55 31.65
C LYS A 239 9.97 3.18 32.05
N GLN A 240 9.20 3.68 31.08
CA GLN A 240 7.89 4.28 31.30
C GLN A 240 6.73 3.27 31.29
N HIS A 241 7.00 1.97 31.13
CA HIS A 241 5.99 0.90 31.01
C HIS A 241 4.88 1.23 30.00
N TYR A 242 5.24 1.88 28.87
CA TYR A 242 4.29 2.35 27.87
C TYR A 242 3.69 1.16 27.09
N GLY A 243 2.42 0.85 27.37
CA GLY A 243 1.75 -0.37 26.87
C GLY A 243 1.53 -0.46 25.35
N LYS A 244 1.71 0.62 24.58
CA LYS A 244 1.57 0.57 23.12
C LYS A 244 2.82 0.06 22.44
N LYS A 245 2.66 -0.74 21.37
CA LYS A 245 3.75 -1.32 20.59
C LYS A 245 4.76 -0.27 20.11
N THR A 246 4.30 0.90 19.66
CA THR A 246 5.13 1.95 19.04
C THR A 246 4.72 3.33 19.54
N THR A 247 5.68 4.18 19.94
CA THR A 247 5.42 5.57 20.28
C THR A 247 5.29 6.43 19.02
N ARG A 248 4.74 7.66 19.17
CA ARG A 248 4.67 8.62 18.04
C ARG A 248 6.07 8.98 17.53
N ARG A 249 7.05 9.17 18.45
CA ARG A 249 8.44 9.49 18.08
C ARG A 249 9.08 8.37 17.28
N GLN A 250 8.91 7.11 17.72
CA GLN A 250 9.39 5.95 16.96
C GLN A 250 8.73 5.85 15.58
N ALA A 251 7.42 6.08 15.46
CA ALA A 251 6.72 6.05 14.19
C ALA A 251 7.23 7.13 13.20
N VAL A 252 7.51 8.36 13.70
CA VAL A 252 8.12 9.43 12.89
C VAL A 252 9.51 9.04 12.43
N LEU A 253 10.34 8.51 13.34
CA LEU A 253 11.71 8.07 13.07
C LEU A 253 11.72 6.96 11.99
N GLN A 254 10.87 5.95 12.14
CA GLN A 254 10.71 4.86 11.19
C GLN A 254 10.29 5.37 9.80
N ARG A 255 9.32 6.29 9.74
CA ARG A 255 8.88 6.90 8.49
C ARG A 255 10.00 7.66 7.80
N LYS A 256 10.78 8.47 8.55
CA LYS A 256 11.92 9.21 8.00
C LYS A 256 12.95 8.26 7.38
N ARG A 257 13.35 7.22 8.14
CA ARG A 257 14.28 6.19 7.65
C ARG A 257 13.76 5.51 6.39
N ASN A 258 12.51 5.05 6.38
CA ASN A 258 11.94 4.35 5.24
C ASN A 258 11.90 5.23 3.97
N ASN A 259 11.63 6.53 4.13
CA ASN A 259 11.64 7.46 3.00
C ASN A 259 13.07 7.67 2.45
N GLN A 260 14.07 7.81 3.32
CA GLN A 260 15.46 7.96 2.90
C GLN A 260 15.95 6.71 2.16
N VAL A 261 15.60 5.51 2.65
CA VAL A 261 15.95 4.25 1.98
C VAL A 261 15.24 4.14 0.63
N ARG A 262 13.93 4.44 0.58
CA ARG A 262 13.16 4.39 -0.67
C ARG A 262 13.72 5.35 -1.73
N ASP A 263 14.06 6.59 -1.33
CA ASP A 263 14.66 7.57 -2.24
C ASP A 263 16.00 7.08 -2.79
N TYR A 264 16.85 6.54 -1.92
CA TYR A 264 18.16 6.02 -2.34
C TYR A 264 18.02 4.84 -3.30
N MET A 265 17.16 3.86 -2.96
CA MET A 265 16.91 2.69 -3.82
C MET A 265 16.31 3.09 -5.18
N GLY A 266 15.38 4.07 -5.18
CA GLY A 266 14.81 4.59 -6.43
C GLY A 266 15.85 5.28 -7.32
N LYS A 267 16.79 6.03 -6.74
CA LYS A 267 17.90 6.64 -7.46
C LYS A 267 18.86 5.60 -8.03
N ALA A 268 19.21 4.58 -7.24
CA ALA A 268 20.05 3.48 -7.67
C ALA A 268 19.43 2.72 -8.86
N ALA A 269 18.15 2.33 -8.74
CA ALA A 269 17.44 1.66 -9.81
C ALA A 269 17.39 2.51 -11.10
N LYS A 270 17.10 3.82 -10.96
CA LYS A 270 17.09 4.75 -12.10
C LYS A 270 18.47 4.84 -12.77
N GLN A 271 19.55 4.84 -12.00
CA GLN A 271 20.91 4.87 -12.51
C GLN A 271 21.22 3.63 -13.36
N VAL A 272 20.86 2.43 -12.88
CA VAL A 272 21.02 1.17 -13.60
C VAL A 272 20.22 1.20 -14.93
N VAL A 273 18.92 1.51 -14.86
CA VAL A 273 18.08 1.57 -16.07
C VAL A 273 18.59 2.59 -17.06
N THR A 274 19.04 3.76 -16.59
CA THR A 274 19.62 4.79 -17.48
C THR A 274 20.92 4.31 -18.14
N TYR A 275 21.75 3.57 -17.40
CA TYR A 275 22.97 2.96 -17.94
C TYR A 275 22.63 1.93 -19.02
N CYS A 276 21.69 1.02 -18.78
CA CYS A 276 21.25 0.04 -19.77
C CYS A 276 20.75 0.71 -21.06
N ILE A 277 19.90 1.73 -20.92
CA ILE A 277 19.37 2.46 -22.09
C ILE A 277 20.49 3.15 -22.89
N ARG A 278 21.47 3.78 -22.22
CA ARG A 278 22.58 4.50 -22.89
C ARG A 278 23.54 3.56 -23.61
N ASN A 279 23.70 2.35 -23.10
CA ASN A 279 24.65 1.36 -23.63
C ASN A 279 23.96 0.26 -24.46
N ASP A 280 22.68 0.47 -24.82
CA ASP A 280 21.91 -0.46 -25.65
C ASP A 280 21.91 -1.90 -25.07
N ILE A 281 21.71 -2.02 -23.76
CA ILE A 281 21.64 -3.30 -23.03
C ILE A 281 20.16 -3.69 -22.86
N GLY A 282 19.77 -4.84 -23.45
CA GLY A 282 18.40 -5.38 -23.48
C GLY A 282 18.08 -6.46 -22.47
#